data_66ddfbb9451d75a779348e089341bc95
#
_entry.id   66ddfbb9451d75a779348e089341bc95
#
_cell.length_a   1.000
_cell.length_b   1.000
_cell.length_c   1.000
_cell.angle_alpha   90.00
_cell.angle_beta   90.00
_cell.angle_gamma   90.00
#
_symmetry.space_group_name_H-M   'P 1'
#
loop_
_entity.id
_entity.type
_entity.pdbx_description
1 polymer ?
#
loop_
_entity_poly.entity_id
_entity_poly.type
_entity_poly.pdbx_seq_one_letter_code
_entity_poly.pdbx_strand_id
1 'polypeptide(L)'
;MKHRRVGVCSDAGPGSWGRVLSGRWTATGLLATILMAPAGVRGEPYFAVQQGAKCVTCHVNATGGGMRNAYGSTWGQRTLPAQFVETSAAADWTGRLNPYFALGGNLRANASYTDVPNQTSTNEFDVEELRLYLLVDAIPERLSVYVDERVAPGSAVNLEAWGRYWFADQRWYVKAGQMLLPFGLRLEDDSAFVRQASGINFDTPDRGVEIGLETARWSAQLAVTNGTAGGAETDDGKQVSTRAEYVRSGWRAGASFSLNETEVGDRQLAGVFAGLRTGPVAWLAEADYIEDDGFPDGQRSQWAGLLEANWAYRTGHNLKLATEYFEPDEDVDEDEQSRWSLVWEYTPVQFLQLRAGVRVYDGIPQSDLQNRRFAFVQLNGYF
;
A
#
# COMPACT_ATOMS: atom_id res chain seq x y z
N MET A 1 -16.57 -65.44 -14.33
CA MET A 1 -17.60 -65.89 -15.27
C MET A 1 -17.97 -64.75 -16.20
N LYS A 2 -17.83 -65.04 -17.54
CA LYS A 2 -18.35 -64.34 -18.73
C LYS A 2 -17.92 -62.88 -18.92
N HIS A 3 -16.86 -62.57 -19.63
CA HIS A 3 -16.69 -62.37 -21.10
C HIS A 3 -17.92 -61.78 -21.84
N ARG A 4 -17.73 -60.60 -22.42
CA ARG A 4 -17.91 -60.45 -23.88
C ARG A 4 -17.15 -59.22 -24.41
N ARG A 5 -16.35 -59.51 -25.42
CA ARG A 5 -15.66 -58.62 -26.36
C ARG A 5 -16.59 -58.20 -27.48
N VAL A 6 -16.10 -57.21 -28.22
CA VAL A 6 -16.11 -57.06 -29.69
C VAL A 6 -16.96 -55.92 -30.22
N GLY A 7 -16.27 -55.07 -30.95
CA GLY A 7 -16.66 -54.48 -32.18
C GLY A 7 -15.72 -53.39 -32.68
N VAL A 8 -14.77 -53.80 -33.54
CA VAL A 8 -13.94 -52.96 -34.40
C VAL A 8 -14.61 -52.80 -35.75
N CYS A 9 -14.64 -51.60 -36.33
CA CYS A 9 -14.59 -51.31 -37.79
C CYS A 9 -14.27 -49.84 -37.94
N SER A 10 -13.11 -49.40 -38.41
CA SER A 10 -12.45 -49.40 -39.73
C SER A 10 -13.08 -48.37 -40.71
N ASP A 11 -12.18 -47.45 -41.09
CA ASP A 11 -11.98 -46.78 -42.36
C ASP A 11 -13.03 -45.89 -43.01
N ALA A 12 -12.65 -44.63 -43.19
CA ALA A 12 -12.64 -43.97 -44.50
C ALA A 12 -11.89 -42.62 -44.43
N GLY A 13 -10.99 -42.43 -45.38
CA GLY A 13 -10.01 -41.36 -45.54
C GLY A 13 -10.54 -40.06 -46.19
N PRO A 14 -9.74 -39.30 -46.93
CA PRO A 14 -9.43 -37.89 -46.52
C PRO A 14 -10.21 -36.86 -47.33
N GLY A 15 -10.56 -35.74 -46.67
CA GLY A 15 -11.13 -34.58 -47.31
C GLY A 15 -10.49 -33.29 -46.82
N SER A 16 -9.72 -32.71 -47.72
CA SER A 16 -9.06 -31.41 -47.64
C SER A 16 -10.04 -30.25 -47.45
N TRP A 17 -9.47 -29.08 -47.06
CA TRP A 17 -9.96 -27.70 -47.08
C TRP A 17 -10.37 -27.11 -45.72
N GLY A 18 -9.54 -26.17 -45.28
CA GLY A 18 -9.86 -25.23 -44.23
C GLY A 18 -8.67 -24.31 -43.93
N ARG A 19 -8.53 -23.24 -44.70
CA ARG A 19 -7.53 -22.19 -44.44
C ARG A 19 -7.70 -21.64 -43.05
N VAL A 20 -6.64 -21.74 -42.26
CA VAL A 20 -6.46 -20.98 -41.04
C VAL A 20 -6.30 -19.52 -41.41
N LEU A 21 -7.32 -18.73 -41.15
CA LEU A 21 -7.24 -17.25 -41.14
C LEU A 21 -6.47 -16.84 -39.90
N SER A 22 -5.20 -16.48 -40.09
CA SER A 22 -4.39 -15.77 -39.13
C SER A 22 -4.95 -14.36 -38.93
N GLY A 23 -5.91 -14.22 -38.05
CA GLY A 23 -6.40 -12.92 -37.59
C GLY A 23 -5.40 -12.29 -36.65
N ARG A 24 -4.59 -11.34 -37.16
CA ARG A 24 -3.84 -10.38 -36.35
C ARG A 24 -4.88 -9.51 -35.62
N TRP A 25 -5.19 -9.86 -34.38
CA TRP A 25 -5.93 -8.96 -33.49
C TRP A 25 -4.98 -7.81 -33.11
N THR A 26 -5.18 -6.67 -33.71
CA THR A 26 -4.47 -5.46 -33.36
C THR A 26 -4.95 -5.01 -31.98
N ALA A 27 -4.01 -4.79 -31.06
CA ALA A 27 -4.22 -4.34 -29.67
C ALA A 27 -4.96 -2.98 -29.54
N THR A 28 -5.39 -2.39 -30.63
CA THR A 28 -6.07 -1.08 -30.70
C THR A 28 -7.55 -1.12 -30.30
N GLY A 29 -8.18 -2.32 -30.22
CA GLY A 29 -9.58 -2.45 -29.88
C GLY A 29 -9.89 -2.52 -28.38
N LEU A 30 -8.94 -2.89 -27.54
CA LEU A 30 -9.16 -3.08 -26.09
C LEU A 30 -9.07 -1.78 -25.29
N LEU A 31 -8.36 -0.76 -25.80
CA LEU A 31 -8.20 0.53 -25.09
C LEU A 31 -9.47 1.40 -25.11
N ALA A 32 -10.37 1.17 -26.04
CA ALA A 32 -11.56 2.02 -26.23
C ALA A 32 -12.76 1.64 -25.34
N THR A 33 -12.79 0.42 -24.77
CA THR A 33 -13.93 -0.07 -23.97
C THR A 33 -13.73 0.11 -22.46
N ILE A 34 -12.55 0.47 -21.98
CA ILE A 34 -12.22 0.70 -20.55
C ILE A 34 -12.65 2.10 -20.07
N LEU A 35 -13.13 2.96 -20.97
CA LEU A 35 -13.39 4.38 -20.67
C LEU A 35 -14.70 4.69 -19.92
N MET A 36 -15.47 3.70 -19.45
CA MET A 36 -16.82 3.96 -18.92
C MET A 36 -17.18 3.34 -17.56
N ALA A 37 -16.24 2.99 -16.70
CA ALA A 37 -16.58 2.57 -15.33
C ALA A 37 -16.10 3.61 -14.30
N PRO A 38 -16.95 4.07 -13.36
CA PRO A 38 -16.54 5.02 -12.30
C PRO A 38 -15.89 4.30 -11.13
N ALA A 39 -14.83 4.86 -10.57
CA ALA A 39 -14.24 4.42 -9.30
C ALA A 39 -13.07 5.32 -8.79
N GLY A 40 -12.41 5.14 -7.72
CA GLY A 40 -11.77 6.07 -6.82
C GLY A 40 -10.26 6.01 -6.48
N VAL A 41 -9.70 6.88 -5.64
CA VAL A 41 -8.26 7.13 -5.37
C VAL A 41 -7.88 7.02 -3.88
N ARG A 42 -6.68 6.50 -3.56
CA ARG A 42 -6.03 6.51 -2.23
C ARG A 42 -5.20 7.77 -1.98
N GLY A 43 -4.94 8.08 -0.69
CA GLY A 43 -4.04 9.13 -0.26
C GLY A 43 -2.59 8.64 -0.21
N GLU A 44 -1.82 8.96 -1.21
CA GLU A 44 -0.37 8.73 -1.24
C GLU A 44 0.37 9.80 -0.44
N PRO A 45 1.53 9.49 0.20
CA PRO A 45 2.29 10.45 0.99
C PRO A 45 2.71 11.71 0.24
N TYR A 46 2.91 11.63 -1.07
CA TYR A 46 3.29 12.78 -1.88
C TYR A 46 2.22 13.88 -1.93
N PHE A 47 0.93 13.54 -1.79
CA PHE A 47 -0.13 14.54 -1.66
C PHE A 47 0.05 15.37 -0.38
N ALA A 48 0.42 14.73 0.72
CA ALA A 48 0.70 15.42 1.97
C ALA A 48 1.88 16.40 1.84
N VAL A 49 2.91 16.04 1.07
CA VAL A 49 4.04 16.93 0.74
C VAL A 49 3.59 18.10 -0.13
N GLN A 50 2.79 17.83 -1.18
CA GLN A 50 2.26 18.87 -2.07
C GLN A 50 1.40 19.89 -1.34
N GLN A 51 0.60 19.46 -0.35
CA GLN A 51 -0.28 20.31 0.44
C GLN A 51 0.40 20.92 1.69
N GLY A 52 1.58 20.45 2.08
CA GLY A 52 2.21 20.82 3.35
C GLY A 52 1.37 20.37 4.56
N ALA A 53 0.69 19.22 4.44
CA ALA A 53 -0.26 18.69 5.40
C ALA A 53 0.30 17.47 6.12
N LYS A 54 -0.16 17.21 7.35
CA LYS A 54 0.06 15.94 8.07
C LYS A 54 -0.92 14.88 7.60
N CYS A 55 -0.58 13.59 7.83
CA CYS A 55 -1.45 12.49 7.43
C CYS A 55 -2.83 12.55 8.10
N VAL A 56 -2.89 12.92 9.39
CA VAL A 56 -4.14 13.08 10.16
C VAL A 56 -5.08 14.15 9.59
N THR A 57 -4.57 15.08 8.77
CA THR A 57 -5.42 16.08 8.09
C THR A 57 -6.43 15.41 7.15
N CYS A 58 -6.05 14.30 6.51
CA CYS A 58 -6.88 13.60 5.51
C CYS A 58 -7.32 12.20 5.96
N HIS A 59 -6.64 11.59 6.92
CA HIS A 59 -6.87 10.21 7.35
C HIS A 59 -7.36 10.12 8.80
N VAL A 60 -8.08 9.04 9.11
CA VAL A 60 -8.45 8.69 10.48
C VAL A 60 -7.21 8.27 11.27
N ASN A 61 -6.29 7.54 10.66
CA ASN A 61 -4.99 7.20 11.22
C ASN A 61 -4.01 8.37 11.14
N ALA A 62 -3.33 8.67 12.25
CA ALA A 62 -2.38 9.77 12.34
C ALA A 62 -1.13 9.56 11.46
N THR A 63 -0.74 8.30 11.21
CA THR A 63 0.37 7.93 10.32
C THR A 63 -0.03 7.79 8.85
N GLY A 64 -1.32 7.97 8.53
CA GLY A 64 -1.86 7.81 7.17
C GLY A 64 -2.38 6.41 6.89
N GLY A 65 -2.90 6.22 5.68
CA GLY A 65 -3.55 4.98 5.26
C GLY A 65 -4.95 4.78 5.85
N GLY A 66 -5.61 3.69 5.47
CA GLY A 66 -6.96 3.38 5.89
C GLY A 66 -8.00 4.41 5.48
N MET A 67 -9.03 4.55 6.30
CA MET A 67 -10.16 5.44 6.03
C MET A 67 -9.74 6.91 5.95
N ARG A 68 -10.29 7.64 4.98
CA ARG A 68 -10.24 9.10 4.95
C ARG A 68 -11.24 9.69 5.92
N ASN A 69 -10.86 10.79 6.56
CA ASN A 69 -11.81 11.63 7.29
C ASN A 69 -12.63 12.51 6.31
N ALA A 70 -13.60 13.26 6.81
CA ALA A 70 -14.48 14.08 5.98
C ALA A 70 -13.71 15.10 5.10
N TYR A 71 -12.65 15.69 5.62
CA TYR A 71 -11.79 16.60 4.85
C TYR A 71 -11.07 15.87 3.72
N GLY A 72 -10.43 14.72 4.03
CA GLY A 72 -9.69 13.92 3.02
C GLY A 72 -10.61 13.40 1.91
N SER A 73 -11.83 12.98 2.26
CA SER A 73 -12.84 12.55 1.27
C SER A 73 -13.25 13.70 0.35
N THR A 74 -13.60 14.87 0.91
CA THR A 74 -13.98 16.04 0.11
C THR A 74 -12.82 16.56 -0.75
N TRP A 75 -11.61 16.65 -0.18
CA TRP A 75 -10.43 17.07 -0.91
C TRP A 75 -10.12 16.12 -2.09
N GLY A 76 -10.19 14.81 -1.86
CA GLY A 76 -9.97 13.80 -2.90
C GLY A 76 -10.96 13.93 -4.06
N GLN A 77 -12.23 14.20 -3.77
CA GLN A 77 -13.27 14.37 -4.80
C GLN A 77 -13.12 15.64 -5.62
N ARG A 78 -12.70 16.75 -4.99
CA ARG A 78 -12.71 18.08 -5.62
C ARG A 78 -11.37 18.47 -6.26
N THR A 79 -10.26 17.92 -5.75
CA THR A 79 -8.92 18.39 -6.13
C THR A 79 -8.18 17.42 -7.05
N LEU A 80 -8.38 16.11 -6.86
CA LEU A 80 -7.62 15.10 -7.61
C LEU A 80 -8.11 14.86 -9.02
N PRO A 81 -9.43 14.78 -9.34
CA PRO A 81 -9.89 14.31 -10.63
C PRO A 81 -9.64 15.33 -11.74
N ALA A 82 -9.36 14.80 -12.93
CA ALA A 82 -9.26 15.59 -14.17
C ALA A 82 -10.59 16.24 -14.53
N GLN A 83 -11.69 15.55 -14.21
CA GLN A 83 -13.04 16.04 -14.42
C GLN A 83 -13.91 15.68 -13.21
N PHE A 84 -14.61 16.67 -12.67
CA PHE A 84 -15.63 16.43 -11.65
C PHE A 84 -16.98 16.13 -12.33
N VAL A 85 -17.57 14.99 -11.99
CA VAL A 85 -18.91 14.60 -12.47
C VAL A 85 -19.93 15.09 -11.45
N GLU A 86 -20.71 16.09 -11.83
CA GLU A 86 -21.84 16.55 -11.02
C GLU A 86 -22.94 15.49 -11.00
N THR A 87 -23.50 15.26 -9.83
CA THR A 87 -24.62 14.35 -9.63
C THR A 87 -25.81 15.10 -9.06
N SER A 88 -27.00 14.51 -9.08
CA SER A 88 -28.18 15.05 -8.42
C SER A 88 -28.11 15.03 -6.89
N ALA A 89 -27.10 14.40 -6.30
CA ALA A 89 -26.82 14.45 -4.88
C ALA A 89 -26.36 15.85 -4.50
N ALA A 90 -27.00 16.45 -3.51
CA ALA A 90 -26.75 17.84 -3.13
C ALA A 90 -25.42 18.09 -2.43
N ALA A 91 -24.70 17.05 -2.00
CA ALA A 91 -23.48 17.18 -1.21
C ALA A 91 -22.42 16.15 -1.63
N ASP A 92 -21.14 16.49 -1.39
CA ASP A 92 -20.03 15.56 -1.56
C ASP A 92 -20.15 14.39 -0.58
N TRP A 93 -19.64 13.23 -1.01
CA TRP A 93 -19.49 12.10 -0.10
C TRP A 93 -18.37 12.37 0.91
N THR A 94 -18.70 12.44 2.16
CA THR A 94 -17.74 12.71 3.24
C THR A 94 -17.36 11.46 4.03
N GLY A 95 -17.91 10.31 3.67
CA GLY A 95 -17.88 9.09 4.48
C GLY A 95 -18.87 9.13 5.66
N ARG A 96 -19.32 10.30 6.10
CA ARG A 96 -20.20 10.47 7.24
C ARG A 96 -21.66 10.17 6.88
N LEU A 97 -22.26 9.20 7.60
CA LEU A 97 -23.69 8.90 7.53
C LEU A 97 -24.49 9.79 8.50
N ASN A 98 -23.88 10.11 9.64
CA ASN A 98 -24.41 10.98 10.68
C ASN A 98 -23.25 11.40 11.62
N PRO A 99 -23.49 12.18 12.70
CA PRO A 99 -22.41 12.58 13.63
C PRO A 99 -21.65 11.43 14.30
N TYR A 100 -22.23 10.22 14.35
CA TYR A 100 -21.66 9.07 15.05
C TYR A 100 -21.05 8.02 14.14
N PHE A 101 -21.49 7.91 12.89
CA PHE A 101 -21.07 6.84 11.99
C PHE A 101 -20.46 7.38 10.71
N ALA A 102 -19.35 6.81 10.32
CA ALA A 102 -18.76 7.01 9.02
C ALA A 102 -18.35 5.67 8.40
N LEU A 103 -18.47 5.57 7.08
CA LEU A 103 -18.10 4.42 6.27
C LEU A 103 -17.14 4.84 5.16
N GLY A 104 -16.30 3.93 4.77
CA GLY A 104 -15.42 4.06 3.61
C GLY A 104 -15.02 2.71 3.08
N GLY A 105 -14.34 2.70 1.96
CA GLY A 105 -13.80 1.50 1.38
C GLY A 105 -12.84 1.78 0.25
N ASN A 106 -12.11 0.75 -0.16
CA ASN A 106 -11.31 0.78 -1.36
C ASN A 106 -11.27 -0.58 -2.03
N LEU A 107 -11.07 -0.56 -3.34
CA LEU A 107 -10.87 -1.73 -4.19
C LEU A 107 -9.63 -1.50 -5.04
N ARG A 108 -8.73 -2.47 -5.11
CA ARG A 108 -7.64 -2.55 -6.08
C ARG A 108 -7.78 -3.83 -6.91
N ALA A 109 -7.83 -3.68 -8.21
CA ALA A 109 -7.85 -4.77 -9.16
C ALA A 109 -6.76 -4.55 -10.21
N ASN A 110 -6.01 -5.60 -10.48
CA ASN A 110 -4.82 -5.57 -11.33
C ASN A 110 -4.98 -6.42 -12.59
N ALA A 111 -4.31 -5.98 -13.64
CA ALA A 111 -3.85 -6.81 -14.74
C ALA A 111 -2.33 -6.68 -14.76
N SER A 112 -1.61 -7.77 -14.56
CA SER A 112 -0.15 -7.77 -14.46
C SER A 112 0.51 -8.71 -15.45
N TYR A 113 1.76 -8.39 -15.76
CA TYR A 113 2.69 -9.20 -16.55
C TYR A 113 4.00 -9.28 -15.81
N THR A 114 4.46 -10.50 -15.53
CA THR A 114 5.75 -10.78 -14.91
C THR A 114 6.63 -11.58 -15.87
N ASP A 115 7.82 -11.08 -16.11
CA ASP A 115 8.86 -11.70 -16.89
C ASP A 115 10.06 -11.98 -15.97
N VAL A 116 10.34 -13.26 -15.75
CA VAL A 116 11.45 -13.74 -14.92
C VAL A 116 12.46 -14.41 -15.86
N PRO A 117 13.75 -14.05 -15.81
CA PRO A 117 14.78 -14.70 -16.62
C PRO A 117 14.70 -16.23 -16.51
N ASN A 118 14.93 -16.92 -17.62
CA ASN A 118 14.91 -18.39 -17.72
C ASN A 118 13.57 -19.08 -17.34
N GLN A 119 12.50 -18.34 -17.16
CA GLN A 119 11.17 -18.86 -16.84
C GLN A 119 10.12 -18.40 -17.86
N THR A 120 8.97 -19.08 -17.88
CA THR A 120 7.86 -18.64 -18.71
C THR A 120 7.22 -17.41 -18.07
N SER A 121 7.06 -16.34 -18.84
CA SER A 121 6.36 -15.15 -18.39
C SER A 121 4.89 -15.42 -18.05
N THR A 122 4.37 -14.74 -17.05
CA THR A 122 3.01 -14.91 -16.56
C THR A 122 2.17 -13.65 -16.76
N ASN A 123 0.88 -13.85 -17.03
CA ASN A 123 -0.12 -12.79 -17.04
C ASN A 123 -1.20 -13.14 -16.02
N GLU A 124 -1.62 -12.18 -15.26
CA GLU A 124 -2.60 -12.39 -14.19
C GLU A 124 -3.63 -11.25 -14.14
N PHE A 125 -4.87 -11.60 -13.80
CA PHE A 125 -5.89 -10.67 -13.34
C PHE A 125 -6.21 -11.04 -11.91
N ASP A 126 -6.10 -10.08 -11.00
CA ASP A 126 -6.36 -10.30 -9.59
C ASP A 126 -7.12 -9.13 -8.95
N VAL A 127 -7.75 -9.43 -7.82
CA VAL A 127 -8.20 -8.41 -6.87
C VAL A 127 -7.13 -8.33 -5.79
N GLU A 128 -6.26 -7.34 -5.89
CA GLU A 128 -5.18 -7.14 -4.93
C GLU A 128 -5.75 -6.84 -3.54
N GLU A 129 -6.81 -6.02 -3.48
CA GLU A 129 -7.41 -5.66 -2.20
C GLU A 129 -8.83 -5.14 -2.36
N LEU A 130 -9.73 -5.58 -1.49
CA LEU A 130 -10.99 -4.93 -1.16
C LEU A 130 -11.07 -4.73 0.34
N ARG A 131 -11.12 -3.48 0.81
CA ARG A 131 -11.21 -3.11 2.23
C ARG A 131 -12.48 -2.33 2.49
N LEU A 132 -13.05 -2.56 3.66
CA LEU A 132 -14.19 -1.82 4.19
C LEU A 132 -13.79 -1.19 5.53
N TYR A 133 -14.20 0.05 5.73
CA TYR A 133 -13.89 0.85 6.90
C TYR A 133 -15.15 1.25 7.63
N LEU A 134 -15.13 1.13 8.95
CA LEU A 134 -16.18 1.65 9.84
C LEU A 134 -15.54 2.50 10.93
N LEU A 135 -16.02 3.74 11.09
CA LEU A 135 -15.68 4.59 12.21
C LEU A 135 -16.96 4.88 13.01
N VAL A 136 -16.91 4.64 14.31
CA VAL A 136 -17.97 4.97 15.26
C VAL A 136 -17.46 6.00 16.25
N ASP A 137 -17.92 7.22 16.18
CA ASP A 137 -17.62 8.27 17.15
C ASP A 137 -18.64 8.21 18.30
N ALA A 138 -18.37 7.35 19.29
CA ALA A 138 -19.25 7.15 20.45
C ALA A 138 -19.42 8.47 21.25
N ILE A 139 -18.37 9.27 21.33
CA ILE A 139 -18.40 10.67 21.77
C ILE A 139 -17.70 11.47 20.67
N PRO A 140 -18.44 12.22 19.84
CA PRO A 140 -17.86 13.00 18.74
C PRO A 140 -16.65 13.82 19.21
N GLU A 141 -15.59 13.80 18.39
CA GLU A 141 -14.31 14.48 18.63
C GLU A 141 -13.50 13.97 19.83
N ARG A 142 -13.99 12.97 20.58
CA ARG A 142 -13.34 12.47 21.79
C ARG A 142 -13.08 10.98 21.78
N LEU A 143 -14.12 10.15 21.63
CA LEU A 143 -14.03 8.70 21.71
C LEU A 143 -14.51 8.08 20.43
N SER A 144 -13.60 7.40 19.74
CA SER A 144 -13.88 6.70 18.49
C SER A 144 -13.52 5.23 18.60
N VAL A 145 -14.27 4.39 17.88
CA VAL A 145 -13.94 3.00 17.58
C VAL A 145 -13.81 2.88 16.07
N TYR A 146 -12.76 2.24 15.61
CA TYR A 146 -12.47 2.06 14.19
C TYR A 146 -12.25 0.58 13.86
N VAL A 147 -12.76 0.17 12.73
CA VAL A 147 -12.57 -1.16 12.15
C VAL A 147 -12.17 -1.03 10.69
N ASP A 148 -11.16 -1.79 10.29
CA ASP A 148 -10.64 -1.92 8.95
C ASP A 148 -10.56 -3.41 8.60
N GLU A 149 -11.39 -3.83 7.66
CA GLU A 149 -11.54 -5.21 7.27
C GLU A 149 -11.17 -5.39 5.80
N ARG A 150 -10.15 -6.19 5.51
CA ARG A 150 -9.85 -6.67 4.16
C ARG A 150 -10.77 -7.86 3.88
N VAL A 151 -11.68 -7.72 2.91
CA VAL A 151 -12.66 -8.76 2.58
C VAL A 151 -12.29 -9.55 1.33
N ALA A 152 -11.33 -9.09 0.55
CA ALA A 152 -10.72 -9.79 -0.59
C ALA A 152 -9.27 -9.33 -0.79
N PRO A 153 -8.37 -10.17 -1.37
CA PRO A 153 -8.61 -11.55 -1.80
C PRO A 153 -8.67 -12.54 -0.62
N GLY A 154 -9.20 -13.72 -0.88
CA GLY A 154 -9.28 -14.81 0.09
C GLY A 154 -10.35 -14.61 1.17
N SER A 155 -10.06 -15.06 2.40
CA SER A 155 -10.94 -14.85 3.54
C SER A 155 -10.81 -13.44 4.10
N ALA A 156 -11.87 -12.96 4.78
CA ALA A 156 -11.83 -11.69 5.49
C ALA A 156 -10.74 -11.69 6.58
N VAL A 157 -9.99 -10.60 6.67
CA VAL A 157 -8.93 -10.39 7.65
C VAL A 157 -9.11 -9.03 8.29
N ASN A 158 -9.20 -9.01 9.62
CA ASN A 158 -9.19 -7.76 10.36
C ASN A 158 -7.79 -7.17 10.39
N LEU A 159 -7.63 -6.00 9.79
CA LEU A 159 -6.36 -5.26 9.77
C LEU A 159 -6.26 -4.28 10.94
N GLU A 160 -7.35 -3.60 11.27
CA GLU A 160 -7.38 -2.73 12.44
C GLU A 160 -8.72 -2.85 13.16
N ALA A 161 -8.65 -2.93 14.50
CA ALA A 161 -9.80 -2.87 15.40
C ALA A 161 -9.35 -2.20 16.70
N TRP A 162 -9.61 -0.90 16.82
CA TRP A 162 -9.12 -0.14 17.96
C TRP A 162 -10.12 0.90 18.47
N GLY A 163 -9.97 1.25 19.76
CA GLY A 163 -10.59 2.40 20.38
C GLY A 163 -9.56 3.52 20.59
N ARG A 164 -9.96 4.77 20.36
CA ARG A 164 -9.11 5.95 20.56
C ARG A 164 -9.82 7.04 21.33
N TYR A 165 -9.13 7.59 22.31
CA TYR A 165 -9.61 8.73 23.09
C TYR A 165 -8.71 9.95 22.92
N TRP A 166 -9.28 11.08 22.49
CA TRP A 166 -8.62 12.38 22.37
C TRP A 166 -8.78 13.22 23.61
N PHE A 167 -7.70 13.89 24.04
CA PHE A 167 -7.67 14.81 25.19
C PHE A 167 -6.74 16.00 24.94
N ALA A 168 -6.67 16.95 25.91
CA ALA A 168 -5.87 18.16 25.81
C ALA A 168 -6.12 18.96 24.51
N ASP A 169 -7.37 19.29 24.24
CA ASP A 169 -7.83 20.00 23.03
C ASP A 169 -7.44 19.29 21.73
N GLN A 170 -7.61 17.97 21.70
CA GLN A 170 -7.28 17.08 20.58
C GLN A 170 -5.80 17.10 20.15
N ARG A 171 -4.92 17.47 21.06
CA ARG A 171 -3.47 17.39 20.81
C ARG A 171 -2.87 16.05 21.17
N TRP A 172 -3.46 15.34 22.11
CA TRP A 172 -3.02 14.03 22.54
C TRP A 172 -4.12 13.01 22.37
N TYR A 173 -3.72 11.78 22.05
CA TYR A 173 -4.64 10.65 22.10
C TYR A 173 -3.99 9.42 22.71
N VAL A 174 -4.81 8.52 23.21
CA VAL A 174 -4.45 7.13 23.49
C VAL A 174 -5.31 6.25 22.59
N LYS A 175 -4.70 5.26 21.99
CA LYS A 175 -5.34 4.27 21.12
C LYS A 175 -4.97 2.88 21.63
N ALA A 176 -5.93 1.94 21.69
CA ALA A 176 -5.72 0.57 22.14
C ALA A 176 -6.50 -0.40 21.26
N GLY A 177 -5.91 -1.55 20.97
CA GLY A 177 -6.48 -2.59 20.12
C GLY A 177 -5.48 -3.12 19.10
N GLN A 178 -5.99 -3.65 17.98
CA GLN A 178 -5.20 -4.07 16.83
C GLN A 178 -4.99 -2.88 15.90
N MET A 179 -3.76 -2.60 15.54
CA MET A 179 -3.40 -1.38 14.80
C MET A 179 -2.17 -1.57 13.92
N LEU A 180 -2.07 -0.77 12.88
CA LEU A 180 -0.84 -0.65 12.09
C LEU A 180 0.20 0.15 12.88
N LEU A 181 1.42 -0.38 12.97
CA LEU A 181 2.50 0.20 13.76
C LEU A 181 2.99 1.55 13.18
N PRO A 182 3.40 2.50 14.03
CA PRO A 182 3.95 3.78 13.58
C PRO A 182 5.42 3.62 13.16
N PHE A 183 5.68 3.56 11.85
CA PHE A 183 7.02 3.50 11.28
C PHE A 183 7.02 4.11 9.86
N GLY A 184 8.06 4.82 9.49
CA GLY A 184 8.37 5.32 8.16
C GLY A 184 7.24 6.06 7.42
N LEU A 185 7.29 6.03 6.11
CA LEU A 185 6.24 6.51 5.21
C LEU A 185 5.21 5.41 4.95
N ARG A 186 3.93 5.74 4.93
CA ARG A 186 2.85 4.83 4.52
C ARG A 186 2.74 4.83 2.99
N LEU A 187 3.55 4.00 2.34
CA LEU A 187 3.52 3.82 0.89
C LEU A 187 2.39 2.87 0.49
N GLU A 188 1.75 3.15 -0.63
CA GLU A 188 0.74 2.25 -1.19
C GLU A 188 1.36 1.01 -1.87
N ASP A 189 2.63 1.10 -2.26
CA ASP A 189 3.39 -0.02 -2.81
C ASP A 189 3.89 -0.94 -1.69
N ASP A 190 3.14 -2.00 -1.41
CA ASP A 190 3.49 -3.00 -0.40
C ASP A 190 4.76 -3.78 -0.77
N SER A 191 5.15 -3.78 -2.05
CA SER A 191 6.39 -4.41 -2.54
C SER A 191 7.62 -3.51 -2.44
N ALA A 192 7.50 -2.28 -1.91
CA ALA A 192 8.64 -1.40 -1.68
C ALA A 192 9.64 -2.03 -0.70
N PHE A 193 10.93 -1.97 -1.01
CA PHE A 193 11.97 -2.60 -0.18
C PHE A 193 11.94 -2.10 1.26
N VAL A 194 11.73 -0.80 1.48
CA VAL A 194 11.58 -0.25 2.84
C VAL A 194 10.39 -0.84 3.60
N ARG A 195 9.34 -1.34 2.90
CA ARG A 195 8.20 -2.03 3.53
C ARG A 195 8.48 -3.51 3.73
N GLN A 196 9.11 -4.16 2.76
CA GLN A 196 9.45 -5.57 2.83
C GLN A 196 10.55 -5.83 3.88
N ALA A 197 11.61 -5.03 3.88
CA ALA A 197 12.71 -5.16 4.83
C ALA A 197 12.27 -4.82 6.26
N SER A 198 11.53 -3.72 6.47
CA SER A 198 11.05 -3.37 7.81
C SER A 198 10.03 -4.36 8.36
N GLY A 199 9.27 -5.04 7.50
CA GLY A 199 8.14 -5.89 7.89
C GLY A 199 6.97 -5.10 8.47
N ILE A 200 7.02 -3.76 8.45
CA ILE A 200 5.96 -2.87 8.94
C ILE A 200 5.27 -2.23 7.75
N ASN A 201 4.13 -2.76 7.35
CA ASN A 201 3.34 -2.27 6.25
C ASN A 201 1.82 -2.34 6.53
N PHE A 202 0.95 -2.26 5.50
CA PHE A 202 -0.50 -2.18 5.65
C PHE A 202 -1.21 -3.51 5.97
N ASP A 203 -0.52 -4.63 5.98
CA ASP A 203 -1.06 -5.96 6.24
C ASP A 203 -0.40 -6.67 7.43
N THR A 204 0.46 -5.97 8.15
CA THR A 204 1.13 -6.45 9.37
C THR A 204 0.70 -5.64 10.61
N PRO A 205 -0.60 -5.67 11.00
CA PRO A 205 -1.05 -5.02 12.22
C PRO A 205 -0.56 -5.77 13.45
N ASP A 206 -0.50 -5.08 14.60
CA ASP A 206 -0.25 -5.73 15.87
C ASP A 206 -1.17 -5.20 16.98
N ARG A 207 -1.20 -5.89 18.13
CA ARG A 207 -2.12 -5.59 19.24
C ARG A 207 -1.37 -4.94 20.39
N GLY A 208 -1.90 -3.80 20.85
CA GLY A 208 -1.27 -3.08 21.96
C GLY A 208 -1.90 -1.72 22.21
N VAL A 209 -1.07 -0.80 22.69
CA VAL A 209 -1.45 0.56 23.07
C VAL A 209 -0.52 1.56 22.38
N GLU A 210 -1.07 2.66 21.90
CA GLU A 210 -0.34 3.77 21.32
C GLU A 210 -0.74 5.08 21.99
N ILE A 211 0.24 5.93 22.28
CA ILE A 211 0.03 7.33 22.60
C ILE A 211 0.51 8.20 21.43
N GLY A 212 -0.26 9.21 21.07
CA GLY A 212 0.11 10.12 20.00
C GLY A 212 -0.03 11.58 20.36
N LEU A 213 0.81 12.39 19.74
CA LEU A 213 0.83 13.86 19.85
C LEU A 213 0.62 14.47 18.47
N GLU A 214 -0.42 15.31 18.35
CA GLU A 214 -0.74 16.05 17.15
C GLU A 214 -0.78 17.56 17.45
N THR A 215 0.20 18.30 16.95
CA THR A 215 0.23 19.77 17.06
C THR A 215 0.10 20.38 15.67
N ALA A 216 0.20 21.69 15.55
CA ALA A 216 0.14 22.36 14.24
C ALA A 216 1.22 21.85 13.25
N ARG A 217 2.38 21.43 13.74
CA ARG A 217 3.53 21.03 12.91
C ARG A 217 4.11 19.66 13.23
N TRP A 218 3.95 19.17 14.45
CA TRP A 218 4.45 17.89 14.89
C TRP A 218 3.36 16.84 14.87
N SER A 219 3.73 15.65 14.45
CA SER A 219 3.00 14.41 14.64
C SER A 219 3.97 13.40 15.23
N ALA A 220 3.64 12.81 16.37
CA ALA A 220 4.50 11.82 17.01
C ALA A 220 3.65 10.71 17.62
N GLN A 221 4.11 9.47 17.51
CA GLN A 221 3.46 8.27 18.02
C GLN A 221 4.48 7.41 18.75
N LEU A 222 4.05 6.76 19.81
CA LEU A 222 4.75 5.71 20.54
C LEU A 222 3.77 4.57 20.79
N ALA A 223 4.05 3.39 20.28
CA ALA A 223 3.26 2.19 20.47
C ALA A 223 4.06 1.13 21.25
N VAL A 224 3.37 0.39 22.11
CA VAL A 224 3.86 -0.84 22.74
C VAL A 224 2.86 -1.94 22.38
N THR A 225 3.35 -2.98 21.70
CA THR A 225 2.54 -4.05 21.15
C THR A 225 3.15 -5.42 21.44
N ASN A 226 2.48 -6.49 21.06
CA ASN A 226 2.96 -7.85 21.29
C ASN A 226 4.22 -8.21 20.47
N GLY A 227 4.40 -7.63 19.28
CA GLY A 227 5.52 -8.00 18.40
C GLY A 227 5.25 -9.21 17.51
N THR A 228 3.99 -9.65 17.44
CA THR A 228 3.59 -10.89 16.75
C THR A 228 2.99 -10.66 15.36
N ALA A 229 2.99 -9.41 14.86
CA ALA A 229 2.32 -9.03 13.61
C ALA A 229 0.86 -9.53 13.53
N GLY A 230 0.13 -9.40 14.65
CA GLY A 230 -1.26 -9.85 14.80
C GLY A 230 -1.46 -11.34 15.07
N GLY A 231 -0.39 -12.12 15.12
CA GLY A 231 -0.40 -13.53 15.53
C GLY A 231 -0.78 -13.73 17.01
N ALA A 232 -0.74 -14.98 17.44
CA ALA A 232 -0.89 -15.31 18.87
C ALA A 232 0.38 -14.94 19.63
N GLU A 233 0.23 -14.42 20.82
CA GLU A 233 1.34 -14.22 21.76
C GLU A 233 1.88 -15.56 22.20
N THR A 234 3.17 -15.78 22.10
CA THR A 234 3.86 -17.04 22.42
C THR A 234 5.00 -16.86 23.42
N ASP A 235 5.38 -15.61 23.73
CA ASP A 235 6.43 -15.26 24.69
C ASP A 235 6.07 -13.99 25.49
N ASP A 236 6.97 -13.54 26.36
CA ASP A 236 6.80 -12.33 27.16
C ASP A 236 7.39 -11.07 26.48
N GLY A 237 8.01 -11.24 25.30
CA GLY A 237 8.60 -10.15 24.51
C GLY A 237 7.59 -9.09 24.09
N LYS A 238 8.05 -7.88 23.85
CA LYS A 238 7.19 -6.79 23.40
C LYS A 238 7.90 -5.96 22.33
N GLN A 239 7.10 -5.44 21.42
CA GLN A 239 7.56 -4.50 20.41
C GLN A 239 7.26 -3.06 20.85
N VAL A 240 8.28 -2.22 20.82
CA VAL A 240 8.15 -0.77 20.99
C VAL A 240 8.40 -0.12 19.64
N SER A 241 7.43 0.63 19.14
CA SER A 241 7.57 1.35 17.86
C SER A 241 7.29 2.82 18.07
N THR A 242 8.11 3.69 17.48
CA THR A 242 7.93 5.14 17.55
C THR A 242 8.17 5.78 16.19
N ARG A 243 7.43 6.85 15.95
CA ARG A 243 7.57 7.69 14.77
C ARG A 243 7.32 9.14 15.15
N ALA A 244 8.17 10.03 14.67
CA ALA A 244 7.97 11.45 14.83
C ALA A 244 8.27 12.19 13.52
N GLU A 245 7.45 13.19 13.18
CA GLU A 245 7.66 14.03 12.01
C GLU A 245 7.38 15.49 12.28
N TYR A 246 8.12 16.35 11.60
CA TYR A 246 7.89 17.78 11.54
C TYR A 246 7.50 18.20 10.14
N VAL A 247 6.39 18.93 10.01
CA VAL A 247 5.79 19.31 8.72
C VAL A 247 5.73 20.83 8.58
N ARG A 248 6.16 21.31 7.42
CA ARG A 248 6.03 22.70 6.97
C ARG A 248 5.51 22.76 5.54
N SER A 249 5.08 23.95 5.14
CA SER A 249 4.76 24.18 3.72
C SER A 249 6.00 23.89 2.85
N GLY A 250 5.88 22.91 1.98
CA GLY A 250 6.89 22.52 1.01
C GLY A 250 7.92 21.51 1.48
N TRP A 251 7.98 21.13 2.76
CA TRP A 251 8.84 20.05 3.21
C TRP A 251 8.37 19.40 4.51
N ARG A 252 8.78 18.16 4.70
CA ARG A 252 8.63 17.38 5.94
C ARG A 252 9.87 16.55 6.19
N ALA A 253 10.15 16.23 7.44
CA ALA A 253 11.18 15.28 7.82
C ALA A 253 10.76 14.57 9.10
N GLY A 254 11.16 13.32 9.23
CA GLY A 254 10.86 12.51 10.40
C GLY A 254 11.84 11.37 10.58
N ALA A 255 11.70 10.71 11.71
CA ALA A 255 12.44 9.52 12.07
C ALA A 255 11.52 8.50 12.75
N SER A 256 11.93 7.25 12.68
CA SER A 256 11.23 6.11 13.25
C SER A 256 12.22 5.19 13.93
N PHE A 257 11.76 4.50 14.95
CA PHE A 257 12.51 3.46 15.61
C PHE A 257 11.54 2.34 16.03
N SER A 258 11.99 1.09 15.93
CA SER A 258 11.26 -0.07 16.46
C SER A 258 12.24 -1.05 17.08
N LEU A 259 11.88 -1.61 18.20
CA LEU A 259 12.57 -2.71 18.88
C LEU A 259 11.53 -3.81 19.14
N ASN A 260 11.79 -5.00 18.66
CA ASN A 260 10.98 -6.18 18.91
C ASN A 260 11.86 -7.23 19.60
N GLU A 261 11.56 -7.53 20.86
CA GLU A 261 12.25 -8.53 21.66
C GLU A 261 11.50 -9.86 21.58
N THR A 262 12.20 -10.94 21.23
CA THR A 262 11.62 -12.30 21.14
C THR A 262 12.57 -13.36 21.71
N GLU A 263 12.04 -14.54 22.02
CA GLU A 263 12.88 -15.67 22.51
C GLU A 263 13.93 -16.14 21.49
N VAL A 264 13.76 -15.86 20.20
CA VAL A 264 14.69 -16.29 19.13
C VAL A 264 15.72 -15.25 18.76
N GLY A 265 15.55 -14.00 19.22
CA GLY A 265 16.46 -12.89 18.95
C GLY A 265 15.73 -11.55 18.94
N ASP A 266 16.48 -10.48 19.06
CA ASP A 266 15.97 -9.12 19.02
C ASP A 266 16.04 -8.58 17.60
N ARG A 267 15.05 -7.73 17.24
CA ARG A 267 15.04 -7.05 15.98
C ARG A 267 14.88 -5.54 16.19
N GLN A 268 15.87 -4.78 15.74
CA GLN A 268 15.91 -3.33 15.86
C GLN A 268 15.83 -2.67 14.48
N LEU A 269 15.05 -1.61 14.40
CA LEU A 269 14.90 -0.82 13.18
C LEU A 269 15.09 0.66 13.52
N ALA A 270 15.88 1.37 12.73
CA ALA A 270 16.01 2.81 12.80
C ALA A 270 15.84 3.39 11.40
N GLY A 271 14.89 4.32 11.22
CA GLY A 271 14.57 4.89 9.93
C GLY A 271 14.52 6.40 9.97
N VAL A 272 14.86 7.02 8.85
CA VAL A 272 14.67 8.46 8.60
C VAL A 272 13.92 8.65 7.30
N PHE A 273 13.02 9.62 7.27
CA PHE A 273 12.27 9.92 6.06
C PHE A 273 12.09 11.42 5.85
N ALA A 274 11.92 11.80 4.60
CA ALA A 274 11.73 13.20 4.23
C ALA A 274 10.78 13.33 3.03
N GLY A 275 10.20 14.52 2.90
CA GLY A 275 9.47 14.93 1.72
C GLY A 275 9.77 16.39 1.39
N LEU A 276 9.94 16.70 0.10
CA LEU A 276 10.25 18.04 -0.39
C LEU A 276 9.40 18.36 -1.61
N ARG A 277 8.83 19.57 -1.67
CA ARG A 277 8.13 20.07 -2.84
C ARG A 277 9.01 21.05 -3.62
N THR A 278 9.22 20.75 -4.91
CA THR A 278 9.89 21.65 -5.86
C THR A 278 8.98 21.94 -7.05
N GLY A 279 8.23 23.03 -6.97
CA GLY A 279 7.21 23.36 -7.96
C GLY A 279 6.10 22.29 -8.02
N PRO A 280 5.87 21.65 -9.18
CA PRO A 280 4.87 20.60 -9.34
C PRO A 280 5.36 19.20 -8.90
N VAL A 281 6.63 19.07 -8.50
CA VAL A 281 7.23 17.79 -8.12
C VAL A 281 7.27 17.67 -6.60
N ALA A 282 6.74 16.55 -6.07
CA ALA A 282 6.94 16.12 -4.69
C ALA A 282 7.95 14.96 -4.65
N TRP A 283 8.98 15.15 -3.87
CA TRP A 283 10.01 14.15 -3.58
C TRP A 283 9.71 13.47 -2.27
N LEU A 284 9.92 12.17 -2.22
CA LEU A 284 9.90 11.35 -1.00
C LEU A 284 11.22 10.60 -0.91
N ALA A 285 11.74 10.48 0.29
CA ALA A 285 12.90 9.65 0.58
C ALA A 285 12.71 8.96 1.93
N GLU A 286 13.18 7.72 2.03
CA GLU A 286 13.24 6.94 3.27
C GLU A 286 14.51 6.09 3.23
N ALA A 287 15.15 5.95 4.39
CA ALA A 287 16.28 5.05 4.59
C ALA A 287 16.13 4.38 5.95
N ASP A 288 16.17 3.07 5.95
CA ASP A 288 15.99 2.22 7.12
C ASP A 288 17.24 1.35 7.32
N TYR A 289 17.72 1.28 8.55
CA TYR A 289 18.74 0.35 9.03
C TYR A 289 18.07 -0.67 9.95
N ILE A 290 18.41 -1.94 9.79
CA ILE A 290 17.78 -3.05 10.47
C ILE A 290 18.89 -3.96 11.03
N GLU A 291 18.86 -4.22 12.32
CA GLU A 291 19.61 -5.28 12.97
C GLU A 291 18.64 -6.39 13.39
N ASP A 292 18.93 -7.62 13.02
CA ASP A 292 18.05 -8.76 13.28
C ASP A 292 18.87 -9.97 13.74
N ASP A 293 18.71 -10.34 15.00
CA ASP A 293 19.38 -11.48 15.65
C ASP A 293 18.62 -12.81 15.44
N GLY A 294 17.43 -12.76 14.82
CA GLY A 294 16.54 -13.92 14.64
C GLY A 294 16.92 -14.84 13.47
N PHE A 295 18.00 -14.58 12.74
CA PHE A 295 18.45 -15.44 11.65
C PHE A 295 19.21 -16.67 12.17
N PRO A 296 19.00 -17.87 11.57
CA PRO A 296 19.65 -19.09 12.01
C PRO A 296 21.19 -19.10 11.91
N ASP A 297 21.73 -18.25 11.04
CA ASP A 297 23.17 -18.11 10.75
C ASP A 297 23.83 -16.97 11.56
N GLY A 298 23.06 -16.26 12.36
CA GLY A 298 23.52 -15.19 13.25
C GLY A 298 22.86 -13.85 12.97
N GLN A 299 23.35 -12.82 13.60
CA GLN A 299 22.90 -11.44 13.41
C GLN A 299 23.13 -10.98 11.97
N ARG A 300 22.16 -10.27 11.42
CA ARG A 300 22.28 -9.56 10.14
C ARG A 300 22.03 -8.08 10.29
N SER A 301 22.84 -7.31 9.58
CA SER A 301 22.68 -5.88 9.43
C SER A 301 22.22 -5.59 8.01
N GLN A 302 21.08 -4.91 7.85
CA GLN A 302 20.43 -4.68 6.58
C GLN A 302 20.18 -3.19 6.33
N TRP A 303 20.20 -2.76 5.07
CA TRP A 303 19.78 -1.44 4.66
C TRP A 303 18.67 -1.49 3.64
N ALA A 304 17.67 -0.63 3.80
CA ALA A 304 16.67 -0.39 2.78
C ALA A 304 16.54 1.10 2.50
N GLY A 305 16.42 1.47 1.23
CA GLY A 305 16.32 2.86 0.81
C GLY A 305 15.32 3.07 -0.31
N LEU A 306 14.65 4.23 -0.29
CA LEU A 306 13.70 4.68 -1.30
C LEU A 306 13.98 6.15 -1.65
N LEU A 307 13.99 6.46 -2.93
CA LEU A 307 13.86 7.82 -3.45
C LEU A 307 12.78 7.84 -4.53
N GLU A 308 11.77 8.70 -4.34
CA GLU A 308 10.62 8.80 -5.23
C GLU A 308 10.37 10.24 -5.64
N ALA A 309 10.10 10.48 -6.93
CA ALA A 309 9.68 11.75 -7.51
C ALA A 309 8.27 11.61 -8.08
N ASN A 310 7.35 12.47 -7.65
CA ASN A 310 5.97 12.52 -8.11
C ASN A 310 5.71 13.84 -8.83
N TRP A 311 5.54 13.80 -10.13
CA TRP A 311 5.31 14.97 -10.94
C TRP A 311 3.83 15.11 -11.32
N ALA A 312 3.11 15.97 -10.60
CA ALA A 312 1.75 16.36 -10.91
C ALA A 312 1.74 17.36 -12.08
N TYR A 313 1.92 16.87 -13.31
CA TYR A 313 2.11 17.72 -14.49
C TYR A 313 0.79 18.30 -15.04
N ARG A 314 -0.35 17.71 -14.66
CA ARG A 314 -1.69 18.15 -15.05
C ARG A 314 -2.70 17.67 -14.01
N THR A 315 -3.81 18.39 -13.82
CA THR A 315 -4.91 17.94 -12.95
C THR A 315 -5.37 16.54 -13.35
N GLY A 316 -5.45 15.66 -12.38
CA GLY A 316 -5.78 14.25 -12.57
C GLY A 316 -4.62 13.36 -13.01
N HIS A 317 -3.44 13.90 -13.29
CA HIS A 317 -2.31 13.13 -13.81
C HIS A 317 -1.07 13.32 -12.95
N ASN A 318 -0.45 12.23 -12.58
CA ASN A 318 0.84 12.17 -11.91
C ASN A 318 1.76 11.19 -12.63
N LEU A 319 3.04 11.51 -12.70
CA LEU A 319 4.09 10.60 -13.14
C LEU A 319 5.02 10.35 -11.95
N LYS A 320 5.12 9.12 -11.52
CA LYS A 320 5.95 8.66 -10.43
C LYS A 320 7.18 7.96 -10.98
N LEU A 321 8.35 8.36 -10.55
CA LEU A 321 9.62 7.68 -10.75
C LEU A 321 10.19 7.33 -9.38
N ALA A 322 10.52 6.06 -9.15
CA ALA A 322 11.16 5.63 -7.91
C ALA A 322 12.39 4.78 -8.19
N THR A 323 13.37 4.91 -7.32
CA THR A 323 14.52 3.99 -7.21
C THR A 323 14.62 3.51 -5.77
N GLU A 324 14.92 2.25 -5.62
CA GLU A 324 15.03 1.57 -4.34
C GLU A 324 16.30 0.73 -4.29
N TYR A 325 16.81 0.58 -3.10
CA TYR A 325 17.98 -0.22 -2.77
C TYR A 325 17.69 -1.07 -1.54
N PHE A 326 18.16 -2.30 -1.55
CA PHE A 326 18.08 -3.21 -0.42
C PHE A 326 19.38 -3.99 -0.31
N GLU A 327 20.01 -3.91 0.86
CA GLU A 327 21.17 -4.68 1.29
C GLU A 327 20.68 -5.72 2.30
N PRO A 328 20.59 -7.00 1.93
CA PRO A 328 20.08 -8.05 2.81
C PRO A 328 21.03 -8.42 3.96
N ASP A 329 22.35 -8.26 3.78
CA ASP A 329 23.35 -8.59 4.79
C ASP A 329 24.67 -7.84 4.50
N GLU A 330 25.01 -6.84 5.32
CA GLU A 330 26.25 -6.06 5.16
C GLU A 330 27.55 -6.90 5.20
N ASP A 331 27.50 -8.11 5.75
CA ASP A 331 28.65 -9.03 5.81
C ASP A 331 28.80 -9.91 4.56
N VAL A 332 27.88 -9.80 3.58
CA VAL A 332 27.88 -10.58 2.35
C VAL A 332 28.06 -9.66 1.13
N ASP A 333 29.18 -9.76 0.46
CA ASP A 333 29.46 -8.97 -0.74
C ASP A 333 28.57 -9.41 -1.92
N GLU A 334 28.10 -8.46 -2.71
CA GLU A 334 27.34 -8.67 -3.98
C GLU A 334 25.98 -9.35 -3.79
N ASP A 335 25.28 -9.13 -2.66
CA ASP A 335 23.91 -9.63 -2.44
C ASP A 335 22.83 -8.54 -2.52
N GLU A 336 23.24 -7.31 -2.80
CA GLU A 336 22.37 -6.15 -2.91
C GLU A 336 21.32 -6.27 -4.02
N GLN A 337 20.21 -5.64 -3.82
CA GLN A 337 19.10 -5.56 -4.77
C GLN A 337 18.73 -4.11 -5.06
N SER A 338 18.43 -3.83 -6.31
CA SER A 338 17.87 -2.55 -6.71
C SER A 338 16.56 -2.71 -7.48
N ARG A 339 15.73 -1.67 -7.43
CA ARG A 339 14.48 -1.60 -8.18
C ARG A 339 14.28 -0.21 -8.75
N TRP A 340 13.90 -0.15 -10.02
CA TRP A 340 13.44 1.05 -10.69
C TRP A 340 11.98 0.92 -11.06
N SER A 341 11.19 1.95 -10.77
CA SER A 341 9.76 1.97 -11.03
C SER A 341 9.37 3.24 -11.77
N LEU A 342 8.59 3.10 -12.84
CA LEU A 342 7.92 4.21 -13.51
C LEU A 342 6.42 3.92 -13.52
N VAL A 343 5.63 4.81 -12.91
CA VAL A 343 4.18 4.64 -12.79
C VAL A 343 3.49 5.92 -13.24
N TRP A 344 2.57 5.77 -14.17
CA TRP A 344 1.62 6.81 -14.54
C TRP A 344 0.32 6.60 -13.78
N GLU A 345 -0.16 7.67 -13.15
CA GLU A 345 -1.39 7.70 -12.39
C GLU A 345 -2.36 8.68 -13.02
N TYR A 346 -3.59 8.25 -13.22
CA TYR A 346 -4.66 9.05 -13.82
C TYR A 346 -5.93 8.95 -13.01
N THR A 347 -6.43 10.08 -12.53
CA THR A 347 -7.71 10.22 -11.84
C THR A 347 -8.71 10.87 -12.78
N PRO A 348 -9.44 10.11 -13.62
CA PRO A 348 -10.37 10.66 -14.60
C PRO A 348 -11.52 11.44 -13.95
N VAL A 349 -12.14 10.84 -12.94
CA VAL A 349 -13.28 11.39 -12.20
C VAL A 349 -13.07 11.14 -10.72
N GLN A 350 -13.89 11.75 -9.87
CA GLN A 350 -13.86 11.46 -8.44
C GLN A 350 -14.06 9.97 -8.17
N PHE A 351 -13.36 9.46 -7.15
CA PHE A 351 -13.36 8.06 -6.73
C PHE A 351 -12.71 7.06 -7.71
N LEU A 352 -12.07 7.49 -8.80
CA LEU A 352 -11.36 6.60 -9.74
C LEU A 352 -9.92 7.00 -9.99
N GLN A 353 -8.99 6.09 -9.77
CA GLN A 353 -7.63 6.17 -10.28
C GLN A 353 -7.28 4.94 -11.13
N LEU A 354 -6.72 5.19 -12.28
CA LEU A 354 -6.02 4.21 -13.10
C LEU A 354 -4.52 4.39 -12.88
N ARG A 355 -3.82 3.30 -12.69
CA ARG A 355 -2.35 3.28 -12.60
C ARG A 355 -1.83 2.33 -13.66
N ALA A 356 -0.79 2.72 -14.35
CA ALA A 356 -0.06 1.85 -15.27
C ALA A 356 1.43 2.02 -14.99
N GLY A 357 2.14 0.93 -14.79
CA GLY A 357 3.53 1.00 -14.38
C GLY A 357 4.38 -0.15 -14.86
N VAL A 358 5.68 0.10 -14.82
CA VAL A 358 6.72 -0.89 -15.05
C VAL A 358 7.72 -0.83 -13.91
N ARG A 359 8.20 -2.00 -13.48
CA ARG A 359 9.25 -2.17 -12.47
C ARG A 359 10.33 -3.09 -13.03
N VAL A 360 11.56 -2.69 -12.84
CA VAL A 360 12.73 -3.49 -13.22
C VAL A 360 13.52 -3.75 -11.95
N TYR A 361 13.74 -5.00 -11.67
CA TYR A 361 14.51 -5.48 -10.53
C TYR A 361 15.86 -5.95 -10.98
N ASP A 362 16.88 -5.70 -10.19
CA ASP A 362 18.25 -6.14 -10.39
C ASP A 362 18.79 -6.62 -9.03
N GLY A 363 19.30 -7.84 -8.99
CA GLY A 363 19.81 -8.51 -7.80
C GLY A 363 20.80 -9.58 -8.16
N ILE A 364 21.04 -10.53 -7.27
CA ILE A 364 22.07 -11.55 -7.48
C ILE A 364 21.80 -12.40 -8.72
N PRO A 365 22.83 -12.74 -9.52
CA PRO A 365 22.67 -13.55 -10.75
C PRO A 365 22.09 -14.95 -10.49
N GLN A 366 22.21 -15.47 -9.26
CA GLN A 366 21.72 -16.79 -8.86
C GLN A 366 20.21 -16.83 -8.60
N SER A 367 19.56 -15.67 -8.51
CA SER A 367 18.12 -15.55 -8.26
C SER A 367 17.40 -14.89 -9.44
N ASP A 368 16.85 -15.71 -10.33
CA ASP A 368 16.06 -15.22 -11.46
C ASP A 368 14.93 -14.28 -11.02
N LEU A 369 14.30 -14.56 -9.86
CA LEU A 369 13.20 -13.76 -9.33
C LEU A 369 13.62 -12.33 -8.93
N GLN A 370 14.85 -12.15 -8.46
CA GLN A 370 15.40 -10.83 -8.14
C GLN A 370 15.77 -10.02 -9.38
N ASN A 371 15.77 -10.64 -10.56
CA ASN A 371 16.09 -10.00 -11.86
C ASN A 371 14.86 -9.89 -12.78
N ARG A 372 13.65 -9.90 -12.18
CA ARG A 372 12.39 -9.87 -12.93
C ARG A 372 12.04 -8.48 -13.46
N ARG A 373 11.20 -8.49 -14.48
CA ARG A 373 10.48 -7.30 -14.96
C ARG A 373 9.01 -7.47 -14.68
N PHE A 374 8.39 -6.42 -14.19
CA PHE A 374 6.98 -6.42 -13.83
C PHE A 374 6.28 -5.23 -14.50
N ALA A 375 5.17 -5.48 -15.17
CA ALA A 375 4.32 -4.44 -15.72
C ALA A 375 2.89 -4.64 -15.22
N PHE A 376 2.16 -3.56 -14.96
CA PHE A 376 0.81 -3.64 -14.46
C PHE A 376 -0.08 -2.51 -14.96
N VAL A 377 -1.37 -2.79 -14.99
CA VAL A 377 -2.45 -1.81 -15.03
C VAL A 377 -3.34 -2.09 -13.83
N GLN A 378 -3.58 -1.08 -13.02
CA GLN A 378 -4.37 -1.19 -11.79
C GLN A 378 -5.54 -0.23 -11.85
N LEU A 379 -6.71 -0.74 -11.52
CA LEU A 379 -7.88 0.04 -11.18
C LEU A 379 -7.91 0.20 -9.67
N ASN A 380 -8.00 1.43 -9.21
CA ASN A 380 -8.03 1.74 -7.79
C ASN A 380 -9.30 2.50 -7.44
N GLY A 381 -10.15 1.90 -6.60
CA GLY A 381 -11.44 2.40 -6.15
C GLY A 381 -11.46 2.82 -4.67
N TYR A 382 -12.04 4.01 -4.31
CA TYR A 382 -12.27 4.38 -2.92
C TYR A 382 -13.51 5.25 -2.74
N PHE A 383 -14.09 5.24 -1.55
CA PHE A 383 -15.17 6.13 -1.15
C PHE A 383 -15.11 6.44 0.33
#